data_77e3e98f314b3f4ae49b4cacc787b608
#
_entry.id   77e3e98f314b3f4ae49b4cacc787b608
#
_cell.length_a   1.000
_cell.length_b   1.000
_cell.length_c   1.000
_cell.angle_alpha   90.00
_cell.angle_beta   90.00
_cell.angle_gamma   90.00
#
_symmetry.space_group_name_H-M   'P 1'
#
loop_
_entity.id
_entity.type
_entity.pdbx_description
1 polymer ?
#
loop_
_entity_poly.entity_id
_entity_poly.type
_entity_poly.pdbx_seq_one_letter_code
_entity_poly.pdbx_strand_id
1 'polypeptide(L)'
;MEYPKQDLSTQGGSAPAQNRFLVLEGGGMRGVFTAGVLDWMLDHKMEFEGCVGVSAGACHACSYLSHQRGRGFHTVADYLKDKHYCGLYSLLTTGDIFGVKMAYDDIPNRLYPFDYKTFDRQMERTRFYVAVTNCETGRAEYPLMGDMHKDIIYVRASSSLPLVSRM
;
A
#
# COMPACT_ATOMS: atom_id res chain seq x y z
N MET A 1 -5.11 -33.36 -11.29
CA MET A 1 -6.24 -32.49 -10.97
C MET A 1 -6.13 -31.29 -11.90
N GLU A 2 -6.87 -31.27 -13.00
CA GLU A 2 -6.88 -30.13 -13.94
C GLU A 2 -7.85 -29.08 -13.44
N TYR A 3 -7.36 -27.86 -13.25
CA TYR A 3 -8.22 -26.71 -12.98
C TYR A 3 -8.91 -26.29 -14.29
N PRO A 4 -10.23 -26.03 -14.28
CA PRO A 4 -10.93 -25.57 -15.47
C PRO A 4 -10.36 -24.22 -15.88
N LYS A 5 -9.89 -24.13 -17.13
CA LYS A 5 -9.51 -22.86 -17.76
C LYS A 5 -10.78 -22.03 -17.94
N GLN A 6 -10.98 -21.02 -17.11
CA GLN A 6 -12.00 -20.01 -17.38
C GLN A 6 -11.53 -19.15 -18.55
N ASP A 7 -12.34 -19.13 -19.60
CA ASP A 7 -12.15 -18.25 -20.75
C ASP A 7 -12.43 -16.79 -20.30
N LEU A 8 -11.34 -16.02 -20.12
CA LEU A 8 -11.37 -14.61 -19.71
C LEU A 8 -11.60 -13.65 -20.88
N SER A 9 -11.91 -14.14 -22.08
CA SER A 9 -11.95 -13.33 -23.32
C SER A 9 -13.25 -12.55 -23.56
N THR A 10 -14.28 -12.66 -22.72
CA THR A 10 -15.59 -12.05 -23.00
C THR A 10 -16.18 -11.28 -21.83
N GLN A 11 -15.49 -10.24 -21.30
CA GLN A 11 -16.18 -9.20 -20.56
C GLN A 11 -15.49 -7.83 -20.74
N GLY A 12 -15.62 -7.25 -21.90
CA GLY A 12 -15.42 -5.83 -22.17
C GLY A 12 -16.65 -5.03 -21.70
N GLY A 13 -16.73 -4.77 -20.41
CA GLY A 13 -17.73 -3.90 -19.80
C GLY A 13 -17.52 -3.95 -18.30
N SER A 14 -17.11 -2.83 -17.71
CA SER A 14 -16.94 -2.71 -16.27
C SER A 14 -18.30 -2.87 -15.57
N ALA A 15 -18.70 -4.10 -15.30
CA ALA A 15 -19.70 -4.34 -14.27
C ALA A 15 -19.12 -3.85 -12.94
N PRO A 16 -19.89 -3.11 -12.12
CA PRO A 16 -19.41 -2.70 -10.80
C PRO A 16 -18.90 -3.93 -10.05
N ALA A 17 -17.78 -3.78 -9.37
CA ALA A 17 -17.08 -4.86 -8.65
C ALA A 17 -17.90 -5.30 -7.43
N GLN A 18 -19.06 -5.88 -7.66
CA GLN A 18 -19.95 -6.33 -6.60
C GLN A 18 -19.32 -7.51 -5.85
N ASN A 19 -19.12 -7.34 -4.54
CA ASN A 19 -18.68 -8.35 -3.58
C ASN A 19 -17.23 -8.87 -3.76
N ARG A 20 -16.31 -8.09 -4.31
CA ARG A 20 -14.89 -8.45 -4.37
C ARG A 20 -14.06 -7.59 -3.45
N PHE A 21 -13.30 -8.21 -2.58
CA PHE A 21 -12.33 -7.56 -1.71
C PHE A 21 -10.91 -7.98 -2.08
N LEU A 22 -10.00 -7.02 -2.10
CA LEU A 22 -8.58 -7.24 -2.28
C LEU A 22 -7.91 -7.26 -0.90
N VAL A 23 -7.21 -8.34 -0.59
CA VAL A 23 -6.46 -8.46 0.67
C VAL A 23 -4.98 -8.53 0.35
N LEU A 24 -4.21 -7.58 0.88
CA LEU A 24 -2.78 -7.41 0.61
C LEU A 24 -2.00 -7.64 1.89
N GLU A 25 -1.27 -8.75 1.93
CA GLU A 25 -0.43 -9.10 3.08
C GLU A 25 0.79 -8.19 3.23
N GLY A 26 1.35 -8.14 4.44
CA GLY A 26 2.64 -7.53 4.71
C GLY A 26 3.80 -8.39 4.18
N GLY A 27 4.95 -7.79 3.98
CA GLY A 27 6.12 -8.54 3.47
C GLY A 27 7.38 -7.70 3.32
N GLY A 28 7.37 -6.45 3.78
CA GLY A 28 8.50 -5.53 3.60
C GLY A 28 8.90 -5.43 2.14
N MET A 29 10.20 -5.59 1.86
CA MET A 29 10.74 -5.48 0.48
C MET A 29 10.20 -6.53 -0.49
N ARG A 30 9.70 -7.68 0.00
CA ARG A 30 9.06 -8.70 -0.86
C ARG A 30 7.76 -8.22 -1.47
N GLY A 31 7.16 -7.17 -0.92
CA GLY A 31 5.99 -6.49 -1.48
C GLY A 31 6.17 -5.98 -2.92
N VAL A 32 7.39 -5.90 -3.43
CA VAL A 32 7.68 -5.62 -4.85
C VAL A 32 6.95 -6.60 -5.78
N PHE A 33 6.81 -7.87 -5.38
CA PHE A 33 5.99 -8.83 -6.14
C PHE A 33 4.52 -8.39 -6.19
N THR A 34 3.97 -8.00 -5.05
CA THR A 34 2.60 -7.48 -4.95
C THR A 34 2.42 -6.23 -5.82
N ALA A 35 3.42 -5.33 -5.85
CA ALA A 35 3.37 -4.15 -6.72
C ALA A 35 3.22 -4.53 -8.20
N GLY A 36 3.95 -5.54 -8.67
CA GLY A 36 3.84 -6.03 -10.06
C GLY A 36 2.46 -6.64 -10.36
N VAL A 37 1.88 -7.38 -9.41
CA VAL A 37 0.51 -7.91 -9.55
C VAL A 37 -0.52 -6.78 -9.62
N LEU A 38 -0.38 -5.75 -8.77
CA LEU A 38 -1.27 -4.60 -8.76
C LEU A 38 -1.15 -3.76 -10.04
N ASP A 39 0.05 -3.61 -10.58
CA ASP A 39 0.26 -2.95 -11.88
C ASP A 39 -0.45 -3.71 -13.01
N TRP A 40 -0.36 -5.04 -13.00
CA TRP A 40 -1.10 -5.87 -13.95
C TRP A 40 -2.62 -5.70 -13.78
N MET A 41 -3.11 -5.63 -12.55
CA MET A 41 -4.54 -5.38 -12.28
C MET A 41 -4.98 -4.00 -12.78
N LEU A 42 -4.14 -2.96 -12.64
CA LEU A 42 -4.40 -1.64 -13.21
C LEU A 42 -4.49 -1.67 -14.73
N ASP A 43 -3.56 -2.38 -15.40
CA ASP A 43 -3.56 -2.54 -16.87
C ASP A 43 -4.86 -3.22 -17.37
N HIS A 44 -5.44 -4.11 -16.53
CA HIS A 44 -6.69 -4.84 -16.84
C HIS A 44 -7.93 -4.16 -16.24
N LYS A 45 -7.79 -2.93 -15.70
CA LYS A 45 -8.91 -2.13 -15.14
C LYS A 45 -9.73 -2.91 -14.12
N MET A 46 -9.05 -3.73 -13.31
CA MET A 46 -9.72 -4.47 -12.24
C MET A 46 -10.07 -3.51 -11.11
N GLU A 47 -11.30 -3.58 -10.63
CA GLU A 47 -11.80 -2.79 -9.51
C GLU A 47 -12.33 -3.70 -8.41
N PHE A 48 -12.28 -3.21 -7.17
CA PHE A 48 -12.71 -3.92 -5.98
C PHE A 48 -13.62 -3.02 -5.14
N GLU A 49 -14.63 -3.60 -4.51
CA GLU A 49 -15.52 -2.90 -3.57
C GLU A 49 -14.76 -2.47 -2.31
N GLY A 50 -13.77 -3.25 -1.92
CA GLY A 50 -12.92 -2.92 -0.78
C GLY A 50 -11.54 -3.51 -0.89
N CYS A 51 -10.64 -2.93 -0.11
CA CYS A 51 -9.26 -3.35 0.02
C CYS A 51 -8.86 -3.38 1.49
N VAL A 52 -8.08 -4.38 1.88
CA VAL A 52 -7.42 -4.43 3.20
C VAL A 52 -5.93 -4.58 2.97
N GLY A 53 -5.15 -3.68 3.53
CA GLY A 53 -3.69 -3.71 3.42
C GLY A 53 -3.01 -3.83 4.78
N VAL A 54 -1.94 -4.61 4.82
CA VAL A 54 -1.08 -4.78 6.00
C VAL A 54 0.35 -4.37 5.65
N SER A 55 0.97 -3.46 6.42
CA SER A 55 2.39 -3.09 6.24
C SER A 55 2.70 -2.69 4.78
N ALA A 56 3.66 -3.35 4.12
CA ALA A 56 3.96 -3.13 2.70
C ALA A 56 2.73 -3.26 1.80
N GLY A 57 1.80 -4.16 2.12
CA GLY A 57 0.53 -4.30 1.41
C GLY A 57 -0.33 -3.05 1.49
N ALA A 58 -0.36 -2.36 2.64
CA ALA A 58 -1.04 -1.07 2.78
C ALA A 58 -0.38 0.03 1.92
N CYS A 59 0.97 0.08 1.89
CA CYS A 59 1.70 1.02 1.05
C CYS A 59 1.43 0.81 -0.45
N HIS A 60 1.41 -0.45 -0.89
CA HIS A 60 1.12 -0.79 -2.29
C HIS A 60 -0.34 -0.56 -2.66
N ALA A 61 -1.28 -0.79 -1.71
CA ALA A 61 -2.69 -0.44 -1.88
C ALA A 61 -2.87 1.06 -2.19
N CYS A 62 -2.15 1.94 -1.50
CA CYS A 62 -2.20 3.37 -1.77
C CYS A 62 -1.83 3.68 -3.23
N SER A 63 -0.76 3.07 -3.75
CA SER A 63 -0.34 3.25 -5.16
C SER A 63 -1.35 2.71 -6.16
N TYR A 64 -1.97 1.57 -5.86
CA TYR A 64 -3.02 0.98 -6.67
C TYR A 64 -4.29 1.85 -6.70
N LEU A 65 -4.78 2.26 -5.53
CA LEU A 65 -6.00 3.05 -5.37
C LEU A 65 -5.85 4.50 -5.88
N SER A 66 -4.62 5.01 -5.97
CA SER A 66 -4.33 6.28 -6.66
C SER A 66 -4.09 6.11 -8.17
N HIS A 67 -4.28 4.90 -8.72
CA HIS A 67 -4.08 4.56 -10.13
C HIS A 67 -2.67 4.89 -10.66
N GLN A 68 -1.67 4.91 -9.79
CA GLN A 68 -0.29 5.25 -10.15
C GLN A 68 0.52 3.98 -10.49
N ARG A 69 0.36 3.52 -11.73
CA ARG A 69 1.10 2.37 -12.26
C ARG A 69 2.62 2.55 -12.11
N GLY A 70 3.31 1.51 -11.67
CA GLY A 70 4.74 1.49 -11.43
C GLY A 70 5.18 2.16 -10.12
N ARG A 71 4.32 2.99 -9.50
CA ARG A 71 4.68 3.71 -8.28
C ARG A 71 5.08 2.76 -7.15
N GLY A 72 4.34 1.68 -6.94
CA GLY A 72 4.63 0.69 -5.90
C GLY A 72 6.03 0.07 -6.03
N PHE A 73 6.50 -0.16 -7.26
CA PHE A 73 7.84 -0.65 -7.55
C PHE A 73 8.89 0.46 -7.34
N HIS A 74 8.72 1.61 -7.97
CA HIS A 74 9.73 2.68 -7.99
C HIS A 74 9.96 3.28 -6.60
N THR A 75 8.92 3.47 -5.79
CA THR A 75 9.07 3.99 -4.42
C THR A 75 9.85 3.07 -3.48
N VAL A 76 10.02 1.80 -3.86
CA VAL A 76 10.87 0.85 -3.14
C VAL A 76 12.22 0.70 -3.82
N ALA A 77 12.25 0.36 -5.11
CA ALA A 77 13.46 -0.05 -5.82
C ALA A 77 14.46 1.10 -6.02
N ASP A 78 13.98 2.29 -6.37
CA ASP A 78 14.85 3.43 -6.72
C ASP A 78 15.57 4.00 -5.48
N TYR A 79 14.99 3.82 -4.29
CA TYR A 79 15.55 4.37 -3.04
C TYR A 79 16.25 3.34 -2.16
N LEU A 80 16.32 2.06 -2.57
CA LEU A 80 16.96 0.99 -1.79
C LEU A 80 18.39 1.30 -1.36
N LYS A 81 19.15 2.01 -2.20
CA LYS A 81 20.55 2.36 -1.93
C LYS A 81 20.71 3.68 -1.16
N ASP A 82 19.62 4.40 -0.94
CA ASP A 82 19.67 5.64 -0.17
C ASP A 82 19.71 5.30 1.34
N LYS A 83 20.78 5.72 1.99
CA LYS A 83 20.97 5.51 3.43
C LYS A 83 19.91 6.14 4.33
N HIS A 84 19.19 7.16 3.82
CA HIS A 84 18.10 7.82 4.54
C HIS A 84 16.75 7.09 4.35
N TYR A 85 16.66 6.24 3.33
CA TYR A 85 15.44 5.45 3.08
C TYR A 85 15.40 4.19 3.92
N CYS A 86 16.47 3.39 3.90
CA CYS A 86 16.48 2.11 4.61
C CYS A 86 17.90 1.70 5.00
N GLY A 87 18.05 1.13 6.18
CA GLY A 87 19.28 0.49 6.62
C GLY A 87 19.80 0.94 7.96
N LEU A 88 21.03 0.51 8.26
CA LEU A 88 21.67 0.75 9.56
C LEU A 88 21.89 2.24 9.85
N TYR A 89 22.20 3.04 8.83
CA TYR A 89 22.36 4.49 9.00
C TYR A 89 21.04 5.13 9.46
N SER A 90 19.92 4.81 8.82
CA SER A 90 18.60 5.29 9.25
C SER A 90 18.32 4.85 10.68
N LEU A 91 18.53 3.58 11.00
CA LEU A 91 18.31 3.05 12.35
C LEU A 91 19.14 3.79 13.42
N LEU A 92 20.41 4.04 13.16
CA LEU A 92 21.31 4.71 14.13
C LEU A 92 20.99 6.20 14.30
N THR A 93 20.55 6.88 13.24
CA THR A 93 20.30 8.33 13.28
C THR A 93 18.87 8.70 13.66
N THR A 94 17.90 7.86 13.34
CA THR A 94 16.47 8.16 13.57
C THR A 94 15.79 7.19 14.53
N GLY A 95 16.39 6.03 14.78
CA GLY A 95 15.80 4.93 15.53
C GLY A 95 14.84 4.07 14.71
N ASP A 96 14.75 4.31 13.39
CA ASP A 96 13.90 3.59 12.46
C ASP A 96 14.76 2.99 11.34
N ILE A 97 14.54 1.70 11.03
CA ILE A 97 15.23 1.04 9.92
C ILE A 97 14.79 1.62 8.55
N PHE A 98 13.54 2.04 8.46
CA PHE A 98 13.02 2.83 7.34
C PHE A 98 12.91 4.29 7.76
N GLY A 99 13.53 5.19 7.02
CA GLY A 99 13.49 6.62 7.29
C GLY A 99 12.08 7.18 7.14
N VAL A 100 11.40 7.43 8.26
CA VAL A 100 10.00 7.88 8.30
C VAL A 100 9.79 9.13 7.47
N LYS A 101 10.67 10.14 7.64
CA LYS A 101 10.58 11.38 6.85
C LYS A 101 10.68 11.10 5.36
N MET A 102 11.62 10.27 4.93
CA MET A 102 11.79 9.97 3.52
C MET A 102 10.61 9.17 2.96
N ALA A 103 10.17 8.12 3.66
CA ALA A 103 9.13 7.22 3.18
C ALA A 103 7.73 7.87 3.13
N TYR A 104 7.39 8.68 4.14
CA TYR A 104 6.03 9.20 4.33
C TYR A 104 5.87 10.70 4.10
N ASP A 105 6.97 11.44 3.83
CA ASP A 105 6.94 12.85 3.49
C ASP A 105 7.70 13.15 2.19
N ASP A 106 9.02 12.92 2.14
CA ASP A 106 9.84 13.31 1.00
C ASP A 106 9.45 12.59 -0.31
N ILE A 107 9.24 11.26 -0.25
CA ILE A 107 8.84 10.48 -1.42
C ILE A 107 7.45 10.91 -1.90
N PRO A 108 6.37 10.87 -1.09
CA PRO A 108 5.03 11.16 -1.60
C PRO A 108 4.80 12.62 -1.93
N ASN A 109 5.56 13.56 -1.38
CA ASN A 109 5.31 14.98 -1.61
C ASN A 109 6.30 15.65 -2.58
N ARG A 110 7.48 15.03 -2.84
CA ARG A 110 8.53 15.68 -3.64
C ARG A 110 9.22 14.76 -4.64
N LEU A 111 9.69 13.57 -4.20
CA LEU A 111 10.57 12.72 -5.00
C LEU A 111 9.80 11.85 -6.00
N TYR A 112 8.67 11.33 -5.57
CA TYR A 112 7.73 10.59 -6.39
C TYR A 112 6.29 10.95 -5.96
N PRO A 113 5.74 12.08 -6.43
CA PRO A 113 4.51 12.65 -5.92
C PRO A 113 3.34 11.67 -5.94
N PHE A 114 2.58 11.67 -4.84
CA PHE A 114 1.37 10.88 -4.70
C PHE A 114 0.16 11.63 -5.26
N ASP A 115 -0.69 10.95 -6.01
CA ASP A 115 -1.92 11.56 -6.54
C ASP A 115 -3.04 11.48 -5.50
N TYR A 116 -2.99 12.40 -4.55
CA TYR A 116 -4.00 12.54 -3.49
C TYR A 116 -5.40 12.68 -4.06
N LYS A 117 -5.56 13.47 -5.13
CA LYS A 117 -6.87 13.75 -5.74
C LYS A 117 -7.51 12.51 -6.36
N THR A 118 -6.73 11.67 -7.01
CA THR A 118 -7.24 10.42 -7.58
C THR A 118 -7.54 9.42 -6.47
N PHE A 119 -6.70 9.35 -5.44
CA PHE A 119 -6.95 8.51 -4.26
C PHE A 119 -8.26 8.91 -3.56
N ASP A 120 -8.47 10.18 -3.25
CA ASP A 120 -9.67 10.67 -2.56
C ASP A 120 -10.94 10.32 -3.34
N ARG A 121 -10.92 10.51 -4.67
CA ARG A 121 -12.04 10.10 -5.53
C ARG A 121 -12.29 8.58 -5.50
N GLN A 122 -11.23 7.79 -5.38
CA GLN A 122 -11.37 6.34 -5.29
C GLN A 122 -11.99 5.92 -3.95
N MET A 123 -11.73 6.65 -2.86
CA MET A 123 -12.34 6.38 -1.55
C MET A 123 -13.87 6.58 -1.52
N GLU A 124 -14.44 7.33 -2.47
CA GLU A 124 -15.90 7.43 -2.64
C GLU A 124 -16.53 6.11 -3.15
N ARG A 125 -15.73 5.21 -3.74
CA ARG A 125 -16.18 3.99 -4.41
C ARG A 125 -15.64 2.71 -3.80
N THR A 126 -14.46 2.78 -3.20
CA THR A 126 -13.74 1.62 -2.63
C THR A 126 -13.48 1.86 -1.15
N ARG A 127 -13.86 0.91 -0.31
CA ARG A 127 -13.54 0.94 1.13
C ARG A 127 -12.14 0.42 1.34
N PHE A 128 -11.22 1.28 1.77
CA PHE A 128 -9.86 0.87 2.08
C PHE A 128 -9.62 0.84 3.58
N TYR A 129 -9.23 -0.33 4.09
CA TYR A 129 -8.89 -0.57 5.48
C TYR A 129 -7.40 -0.85 5.61
N VAL A 130 -6.79 -0.32 6.66
CA VAL A 130 -5.41 -0.63 7.02
C VAL A 130 -5.41 -1.44 8.32
N ALA A 131 -4.78 -2.62 8.30
CA ALA A 131 -4.66 -3.43 9.50
C ALA A 131 -3.56 -2.88 10.41
N VAL A 132 -3.90 -2.58 11.65
CA VAL A 132 -2.99 -2.12 12.70
C VAL A 132 -3.16 -2.96 13.95
N THR A 133 -2.19 -2.91 14.86
CA THR A 133 -2.31 -3.53 16.18
C THR A 133 -2.44 -2.46 17.24
N ASN A 134 -3.50 -2.51 18.02
CA ASN A 134 -3.65 -1.69 19.21
C ASN A 134 -2.66 -2.16 20.28
N CYS A 135 -1.70 -1.31 20.64
CA CYS A 135 -0.61 -1.67 21.57
C CYS A 135 -1.08 -1.87 23.02
N GLU A 136 -2.22 -1.30 23.40
CA GLU A 136 -2.76 -1.48 24.77
C GLU A 136 -3.49 -2.81 24.92
N THR A 137 -4.22 -3.22 23.89
CA THR A 137 -5.07 -4.41 23.93
C THR A 137 -4.47 -5.63 23.26
N GLY A 138 -3.44 -5.44 22.41
CA GLY A 138 -2.86 -6.48 21.57
C GLY A 138 -3.79 -6.96 20.44
N ARG A 139 -4.90 -6.27 20.19
CA ARG A 139 -5.90 -6.68 19.19
C ARG A 139 -5.65 -5.97 17.86
N ALA A 140 -6.00 -6.66 16.78
CA ALA A 140 -6.04 -6.06 15.45
C ALA A 140 -7.22 -5.10 15.33
N GLU A 141 -6.96 -3.95 14.72
CA GLU A 141 -7.95 -2.94 14.34
C GLU A 141 -7.82 -2.62 12.87
N TYR A 142 -8.90 -2.17 12.26
CA TYR A 142 -8.98 -1.94 10.81
C TYR A 142 -9.59 -0.56 10.52
N PRO A 143 -8.87 0.54 10.82
CA PRO A 143 -9.34 1.87 10.47
C PRO A 143 -9.63 1.98 8.98
N LEU A 144 -10.78 2.60 8.67
CA LEU A 144 -11.19 2.93 7.32
C LEU A 144 -10.47 4.21 6.89
N MET A 145 -9.80 4.16 5.76
CA MET A 145 -9.12 5.31 5.16
C MET A 145 -10.12 6.21 4.43
N GLY A 146 -9.95 7.51 4.57
CA GLY A 146 -10.78 8.51 3.90
C GLY A 146 -9.95 9.68 3.37
N ASP A 147 -9.18 10.32 4.22
CA ASP A 147 -8.31 11.48 3.92
C ASP A 147 -6.85 11.06 4.08
N MET A 148 -6.13 10.86 2.97
CA MET A 148 -4.76 10.39 3.02
C MET A 148 -3.83 11.30 3.84
N HIS A 149 -4.06 12.60 3.86
CA HIS A 149 -3.22 13.52 4.64
C HIS A 149 -3.33 13.30 6.16
N LYS A 150 -4.48 12.85 6.63
CA LYS A 150 -4.72 12.53 8.05
C LYS A 150 -4.41 11.07 8.34
N ASP A 151 -4.83 10.19 7.44
CA ASP A 151 -4.88 8.75 7.67
C ASP A 151 -3.57 8.04 7.34
N ILE A 152 -2.59 8.74 6.73
CA ILE A 152 -1.24 8.22 6.49
C ILE A 152 -0.59 7.63 7.75
N ILE A 153 -1.00 8.12 8.91
CA ILE A 153 -0.54 7.61 10.20
C ILE A 153 -0.85 6.11 10.39
N TYR A 154 -1.99 5.64 9.87
CA TYR A 154 -2.36 4.22 9.96
C TYR A 154 -1.49 3.36 9.04
N VAL A 155 -1.12 3.85 7.84
CA VAL A 155 -0.18 3.16 6.95
C VAL A 155 1.19 3.06 7.61
N ARG A 156 1.65 4.13 8.25
CA ARG A 156 2.88 4.14 9.04
C ARG A 156 2.78 3.16 10.22
N ALA A 157 1.70 3.20 11.01
CA ALA A 157 1.48 2.30 12.13
C ALA A 157 1.51 0.83 11.71
N SER A 158 0.81 0.49 10.62
CA SER A 158 0.81 -0.87 10.05
C SER A 158 2.20 -1.35 9.65
N SER A 159 3.08 -0.42 9.25
CA SER A 159 4.46 -0.73 8.81
C SER A 159 5.48 -0.64 9.95
N SER A 160 5.06 -0.26 11.15
CA SER A 160 5.93 -0.14 12.31
C SER A 160 6.15 -1.50 12.98
N LEU A 161 7.41 -1.82 13.28
CA LEU A 161 7.80 -3.06 13.95
C LEU A 161 8.48 -2.72 15.27
N PRO A 162 8.14 -3.38 16.38
CA PRO A 162 8.83 -3.19 17.65
C PRO A 162 10.35 -3.29 17.49
N LEU A 163 11.11 -2.44 18.15
CA LEU A 163 12.56 -2.34 18.18
C LEU A 163 13.22 -1.82 16.89
N VAL A 164 12.55 -1.86 15.73
CA VAL A 164 13.18 -1.46 14.44
C VAL A 164 12.43 -0.31 13.75
N SER A 165 11.27 0.07 14.24
CA SER A 165 10.50 1.23 13.78
C SER A 165 9.69 1.83 14.92
N ARG A 166 9.67 3.15 15.00
CA ARG A 166 8.89 3.90 16.01
C ARG A 166 7.60 4.43 15.37
N MET A 167 6.58 4.55 16.21
CA MET A 167 5.36 5.28 15.86
C MET A 167 5.57 6.79 16.01
#